data_b20896b4f5b238fdd2f25d2aef17ac04
#
_entry.id   b20896b4f5b238fdd2f25d2aef17ac04
#
_cell.length_a   1.000
_cell.length_b   1.000
_cell.length_c   1.000
_cell.angle_alpha   90.00
_cell.angle_beta   90.00
_cell.angle_gamma   90.00
#
_symmetry.space_group_name_H-M   'P 1'
#
loop_
_entity.id
_entity.type
_entity.pdbx_description
1 polymer ?
#
loop_
_entity_poly.entity_id
_entity_poly.type
_entity_poly.pdbx_seq_one_letter_code
_entity_poly.pdbx_strand_id
1 'polypeptide(L)' 'MIEAHLLGIEELADEYMASVEFSGMIREEPSAGPNPFREVWNMTKPRNGGGWLVAGVQALQ' A
#
# COMPACT_ATOMS: atom_id res chain seq x y z
N MET A 1 5.29 -14.58 -3.44
CA MET A 1 5.41 -14.00 -2.09
C MET A 1 5.24 -12.50 -2.16
N ILE A 2 4.44 -11.95 -1.27
CA ILE A 2 4.21 -10.52 -1.21
C ILE A 2 4.68 -10.02 0.14
N GLU A 3 5.42 -8.93 0.14
CA GLU A 3 5.90 -8.28 1.34
C GLU A 3 5.25 -6.93 1.49
N ALA A 4 5.03 -6.51 2.72
CA ALA A 4 4.48 -5.21 3.05
C ALA A 4 5.39 -4.52 4.05
N HIS A 5 5.71 -3.26 3.77
CA HIS A 5 6.55 -2.46 4.63
C HIS A 5 5.87 -1.13 4.93
N LEU A 6 5.72 -0.82 6.20
CA LEU A 6 5.20 0.46 6.62
C LEU A 6 6.29 1.52 6.42
N LEU A 7 6.03 2.48 5.54
CA LEU A 7 6.99 3.54 5.27
C LEU A 7 6.90 4.68 6.27
N GLY A 8 5.71 4.96 6.77
CA GLY A 8 5.53 6.01 7.74
C GLY A 8 4.09 6.20 8.13
N ILE A 9 3.89 6.84 9.26
CA ILE A 9 2.58 7.23 9.76
C ILE A 9 2.68 8.69 10.16
N GLU A 10 1.68 9.49 9.75
CA GLU A 10 1.58 10.88 10.15
C GLU A 10 0.26 11.11 10.87
N GLU A 11 0.32 11.94 11.89
CA GLU A 11 -0.87 12.41 12.58
C GLU A 11 -1.21 13.80 12.07
N LEU A 12 -2.41 13.94 11.55
CA LEU A 12 -2.94 15.24 11.12
C LEU A 12 -4.01 15.67 12.12
N ALA A 13 -4.54 16.89 11.93
CA ALA A 13 -5.50 17.45 12.87
C ALA A 13 -6.74 16.57 13.04
N ASP A 14 -7.23 15.99 11.95
CA ASP A 14 -8.48 15.26 11.94
C ASP A 14 -8.37 13.82 11.45
N GLU A 15 -7.16 13.38 11.06
CA GLU A 15 -6.97 12.03 10.54
C GLU A 15 -5.55 11.56 10.74
N TYR A 16 -5.35 10.26 10.56
CA TYR A 16 -4.04 9.65 10.44
C TYR A 16 -3.78 9.31 8.99
N MET A 17 -2.53 9.40 8.57
CA MET A 17 -2.10 8.93 7.24
C MET A 17 -1.02 7.89 7.41
N ALA A 18 -1.09 6.85 6.61
CA ALA A 18 -0.06 5.82 6.58
C ALA A 18 0.30 5.51 5.14
N SER A 19 1.59 5.26 4.90
CA SER A 19 2.07 4.83 3.60
C SER A 19 2.66 3.44 3.75
N VAL A 20 2.20 2.51 2.94
CA VAL A 20 2.64 1.11 2.98
C VAL A 20 3.13 0.72 1.59
N GLU A 21 4.33 0.19 1.53
CA GLU A 21 4.87 -0.35 0.28
C GLU A 21 4.60 -1.84 0.21
N PHE A 22 3.97 -2.26 -0.87
CA PHE A 22 3.78 -3.67 -1.19
C PHE A 22 4.71 -4.03 -2.33
N SER A 23 5.40 -5.15 -2.21
CA SER A 23 6.30 -5.63 -3.25
C SER A 23 6.25 -7.15 -3.31
N GLY A 24 6.57 -7.69 -4.46
CA GLY A 24 6.57 -9.13 -4.63
C GLY A 24 6.69 -9.53 -6.08
N MET A 25 6.37 -10.79 -6.32
CA MET A 25 6.39 -11.38 -7.66
C MET A 25 5.00 -11.89 -7.99
N ILE A 26 4.51 -11.53 -9.17
CA ILE A 26 3.19 -11.97 -9.65
C ILE A 26 3.38 -12.74 -10.95
N ARG A 27 2.75 -13.90 -11.05
CA ARG A 27 2.64 -14.63 -12.29
C ARG A 27 1.20 -14.52 -12.79
N GLU A 28 1.01 -13.73 -13.84
CA GLU A 28 -0.33 -13.48 -14.37
C GLU A 28 -0.77 -14.56 -15.35
N GLU A 29 0.20 -15.18 -16.06
CA GLU A 29 -0.09 -16.26 -16.99
C GLU A 29 0.76 -17.47 -16.63
N PRO A 30 0.20 -18.71 -16.74
CA PRO A 30 0.98 -19.90 -16.41
C PRO A 30 2.22 -20.09 -17.27
N SER A 31 2.20 -19.60 -18.50
CA SER A 31 3.33 -19.73 -19.42
C SER A 31 4.36 -18.63 -19.26
N ALA A 32 4.04 -17.57 -18.54
CA ALA A 32 4.95 -16.47 -18.32
C ALA A 32 5.73 -16.67 -17.03
N GLY A 33 6.92 -16.08 -16.95
CA GLY A 33 7.66 -16.05 -15.72
C GLY A 33 7.05 -15.07 -14.72
N PRO A 34 7.43 -15.12 -13.44
CA PRO A 34 6.96 -14.15 -12.47
C PRO A 34 7.50 -12.75 -12.80
N ASN A 35 6.64 -11.75 -12.59
CA ASN A 35 6.98 -10.36 -12.80
C ASN A 35 7.03 -9.64 -11.46
N PRO A 36 8.07 -8.82 -11.22
CA PRO A 36 8.13 -8.03 -10.00
C PRO A 36 7.09 -6.91 -10.02
N PHE A 37 6.56 -6.61 -8.85
CA PHE A 37 5.72 -5.43 -8.69
C PHE A 37 6.12 -4.68 -7.42
N ARG A 38 5.84 -3.39 -7.42
CA ARG A 38 6.04 -2.53 -6.27
C ARG A 38 5.02 -1.41 -6.31
N GLU A 39 4.28 -1.26 -5.23
CA GLU A 39 3.25 -0.24 -5.11
C GLU A 39 3.32 0.41 -3.75
N VAL A 40 3.00 1.69 -3.68
CA VAL A 40 2.85 2.40 -2.43
C VAL A 40 1.37 2.76 -2.28
N TRP A 41 0.77 2.32 -1.19
CA TRP A 41 -0.61 2.62 -0.85
C TRP A 41 -0.64 3.67 0.23
N ASN A 42 -1.30 4.78 -0.07
CA ASN A 42 -1.51 5.85 0.91
C ASN A 42 -2.90 5.66 1.50
N MET A 43 -2.96 5.56 2.81
CA MET A 43 -4.19 5.24 3.52
C MET A 43 -4.48 6.30 4.57
N THR A 44 -5.75 6.56 4.81
CA THR A 44 -6.18 7.51 5.82
C THR A 44 -7.16 6.87 6.77
N LYS A 45 -7.22 7.40 7.99
CA LYS A 45 -8.16 6.94 9.01
C LYS A 45 -8.61 8.15 9.82
N PRO A 46 -9.93 8.39 9.95
CA PRO A 46 -10.40 9.46 10.79
C PRO A 46 -10.01 9.26 12.25
N ARG A 47 -9.65 10.34 12.95
CA ARG A 47 -9.27 10.25 14.35
C ARG A 47 -10.43 9.85 15.26
N ASN A 48 -11.63 10.23 14.89
CA ASN A 48 -12.80 9.98 15.71
C ASN A 48 -13.39 8.58 15.54
N GLY A 49 -12.67 7.68 14.89
CA GLY A 49 -13.11 6.30 14.70
C GLY A 49 -13.31 5.96 13.24
N GLY A 50 -13.65 4.71 12.99
CA GLY A 50 -13.78 4.21 11.64
C GLY A 50 -12.55 3.42 11.22
N GLY A 51 -12.62 2.85 10.02
CA GLY A 51 -11.54 2.02 9.49
C GLY A 51 -10.58 2.82 8.61
N TRP A 52 -9.52 2.14 8.19
CA TRP A 52 -8.58 2.69 7.22
C TRP A 52 -9.20 2.70 5.83
N LEU A 53 -8.96 3.79 5.11
CA LEU A 53 -9.43 3.97 3.73
C LEU A 53 -8.24 4.14 2.83
N VAL A 54 -8.33 3.59 1.61
CA VAL A 54 -7.28 3.79 0.62
C VAL A 54 -7.50 5.16 -0.03
N ALA A 55 -6.53 6.05 0.15
CA ALA A 55 -6.60 7.39 -0.43
C ALA A 55 -5.94 7.44 -1.82
N GLY A 56 -4.96 6.58 -2.06
CA GLY A 56 -4.31 6.52 -3.36
C GLY A 56 -3.35 5.35 -3.45
N VAL A 57 -3.08 4.92 -4.67
CA VAL A 57 -2.12 3.86 -4.96
C VAL A 57 -1.19 4.36 -6.04
N GLN A 58 0.11 4.23 -5.80
CA GLN A 58 1.12 4.62 -6.76
C GLN A 58 1.91 3.39 -7.16
N ALA A 59 1.90 3.07 -8.46
CA ALA A 59 2.70 1.99 -8.99
C ALA A 59 4.13 2.50 -9.22
N LEU A 60 5.11 1.80 -8.67
CA LEU A 60 6.51 2.16 -8.81
C LEU A 60 7.21 1.29 -9.85
N GLN A 61 6.57 0.17 -10.21
CA GLN A 61 7.18 -0.76 -11.14
C GLN A 61 6.14 -1.62 -11.83
#